data_bf477e92c409144db66b3d92b0198264
#
_entry.id   bf477e92c409144db66b3d92b0198264
#
_cell.length_a   1.000
_cell.length_b   1.000
_cell.length_c   1.000
_cell.angle_alpha   90.00
_cell.angle_beta   90.00
_cell.angle_gamma   90.00
#
_symmetry.space_group_name_H-M   'P 1'
#
loop_
_entity.id
_entity.type
_entity.pdbx_description
1 polymer ?
#
loop_
_entity_poly.entity_id
_entity_poly.type
_entity_poly.pdbx_seq_one_letter_code
_entity_poly.pdbx_strand_id
1 'polypeptide(L)'
;MNDSSVPTSADVIVVGGGLVGMAVAYGLAKAGTRTLVLDQGDDAFRASRGNFGLVWVQGKGFDRLEYSRWTRSSALAWAGLAEGLLQETDVDVRLKQPGGFHMCFSDQELAERQARLAGMQAGLGDYPFEMLDQADLRARLPGIGPNVVGASYTPMDGHVNPLKLLRALHAGARHHGATILGRMSVERIDSAPGEFAVVTPGQRFTAPRLVLAAGLGNRALGEQVGLHVPVAPNRGQVLVSERVRPFLDYPTINVRQTDEGSVQLGDSMEEVGFNDLTTTDVLARIAQRGVSTFPLLADVRLVRAWGALRVMSPDGYPIYQESASHPGAFVVTCHSGVTLAAAHATRIAPWVRGGEQPEELAVFAGERFLTGEVFSHAH
;
A
#
# COMPACT_ATOMS: atom_id res chain seq x y z
N MET A 1 22.30 4.19 34.51
CA MET A 1 20.97 3.86 33.95
C MET A 1 20.34 5.19 33.66
N ASN A 2 20.38 5.62 32.40
CA ASN A 2 19.65 6.83 31.99
C ASN A 2 18.16 6.47 31.97
N ASP A 3 17.43 7.04 32.88
CA ASP A 3 15.97 7.06 32.89
C ASP A 3 15.54 7.99 31.74
N SER A 4 15.62 7.45 30.49
CA SER A 4 15.08 8.15 29.32
C SER A 4 13.56 7.94 29.37
N SER A 5 12.88 8.81 30.13
CA SER A 5 11.41 8.88 30.13
C SER A 5 10.92 8.99 28.68
N VAL A 6 9.98 8.14 28.32
CA VAL A 6 9.32 8.17 27.00
C VAL A 6 8.77 9.59 26.76
N PRO A 7 9.10 10.27 25.63
CA PRO A 7 8.61 11.60 25.39
C PRO A 7 7.08 11.60 25.29
N THR A 8 6.44 12.47 26.07
CA THR A 8 4.97 12.65 26.08
C THR A 8 4.51 13.73 25.11
N SER A 9 5.43 14.44 24.47
CA SER A 9 5.13 15.47 23.46
C SER A 9 6.02 15.36 22.23
N ALA A 10 5.48 15.73 21.07
CA ALA A 10 6.15 15.75 19.79
C ALA A 10 5.65 16.93 18.93
N ASP A 11 6.24 17.15 17.76
CA ASP A 11 5.70 18.12 16.77
C ASP A 11 4.57 17.46 15.95
N VAL A 12 4.68 16.16 15.71
CA VAL A 12 3.65 15.35 15.03
C VAL A 12 3.49 14.01 15.73
N ILE A 13 2.25 13.62 16.01
CA ILE A 13 1.90 12.25 16.38
C ILE A 13 1.35 11.53 15.14
N VAL A 14 1.88 10.34 14.84
CA VAL A 14 1.37 9.44 13.79
C VAL A 14 0.72 8.25 14.49
N VAL A 15 -0.56 8.02 14.25
CA VAL A 15 -1.30 6.86 14.77
C VAL A 15 -1.31 5.76 13.72
N GLY A 16 -0.60 4.67 14.01
CA GLY A 16 -0.44 3.50 13.15
C GLY A 16 1.00 3.33 12.63
N GLY A 17 1.64 2.23 13.00
CA GLY A 17 2.99 1.82 12.61
C GLY A 17 3.04 0.89 11.38
N GLY A 18 1.97 0.88 10.56
CA GLY A 18 1.94 0.18 9.29
C GLY A 18 2.71 0.91 8.17
N LEU A 19 2.71 0.36 6.95
CA LEU A 19 3.46 0.94 5.81
C LEU A 19 3.15 2.41 5.57
N VAL A 20 1.86 2.79 5.59
CA VAL A 20 1.42 4.17 5.36
C VAL A 20 1.95 5.11 6.44
N GLY A 21 1.65 4.82 7.71
CA GLY A 21 2.10 5.65 8.82
C GLY A 21 3.62 5.72 8.95
N MET A 22 4.31 4.60 8.73
CA MET A 22 5.77 4.58 8.81
C MET A 22 6.45 5.30 7.65
N ALA A 23 5.88 5.28 6.44
CA ALA A 23 6.41 6.08 5.33
C ALA A 23 6.27 7.59 5.60
N VAL A 24 5.12 8.03 6.13
CA VAL A 24 4.93 9.42 6.58
C VAL A 24 5.90 9.77 7.72
N ALA A 25 5.97 8.92 8.75
CA ALA A 25 6.85 9.15 9.90
C ALA A 25 8.33 9.22 9.51
N TYR A 26 8.78 8.35 8.58
CA TYR A 26 10.14 8.42 8.03
C TYR A 26 10.41 9.75 7.34
N GLY A 27 9.49 10.20 6.46
CA GLY A 27 9.64 11.48 5.77
C GLY A 27 9.65 12.68 6.72
N LEU A 28 8.80 12.67 7.75
CA LEU A 28 8.76 13.71 8.81
C LEU A 28 10.06 13.75 9.60
N ALA A 29 10.51 12.60 10.11
CA ALA A 29 11.72 12.49 10.92
C ALA A 29 12.97 12.89 10.11
N LYS A 30 13.09 12.40 8.86
CA LYS A 30 14.18 12.77 7.94
C LYS A 30 14.25 14.27 7.69
N ALA A 31 13.11 14.95 7.73
CA ALA A 31 13.04 16.41 7.63
C ALA A 31 13.24 17.15 8.98
N GLY A 32 13.69 16.45 10.04
CA GLY A 32 13.99 17.01 11.35
C GLY A 32 12.79 17.29 12.26
N THR A 33 11.59 16.75 11.93
CA THR A 33 10.39 16.90 12.74
C THR A 33 10.41 15.90 13.90
N ARG A 34 10.21 16.35 15.14
CA ARG A 34 10.07 15.46 16.30
C ARG A 34 8.79 14.62 16.13
N THR A 35 8.96 13.38 15.72
CA THR A 35 7.85 12.49 15.34
C THR A 35 7.67 11.39 16.38
N LEU A 36 6.44 11.22 16.86
CA LEU A 36 6.02 10.13 17.73
C LEU A 36 5.05 9.23 16.98
N VAL A 37 5.35 7.95 16.89
CA VAL A 37 4.44 6.94 16.30
C VAL A 37 3.84 6.11 17.42
N LEU A 38 2.50 6.02 17.43
CA LEU A 38 1.75 5.17 18.35
C LEU A 38 1.11 4.02 17.56
N ASP A 39 1.46 2.79 17.89
CA ASP A 39 0.91 1.60 17.25
C ASP A 39 0.35 0.63 18.29
N GLN A 40 -0.86 0.11 18.04
CA GLN A 40 -1.52 -0.80 19.00
C GLN A 40 -0.81 -2.15 19.17
N GLY A 41 0.18 -2.43 18.33
CA GLY A 41 0.82 -3.74 18.26
C GLY A 41 0.14 -4.65 17.24
N ASP A 42 0.80 -5.74 16.90
CA ASP A 42 0.41 -6.52 15.75
C ASP A 42 0.67 -8.01 16.00
N ASP A 43 -0.35 -8.70 16.48
CA ASP A 43 -0.33 -10.15 16.67
C ASP A 43 -0.96 -10.90 15.48
N ALA A 44 -1.50 -10.18 14.48
CA ALA A 44 -2.19 -10.73 13.31
C ALA A 44 -1.56 -10.27 11.98
N PHE A 45 -1.91 -10.95 10.88
CA PHE A 45 -1.54 -10.54 9.52
C PHE A 45 -2.40 -9.36 9.05
N ARG A 46 -2.06 -8.16 9.52
CA ARG A 46 -2.67 -6.93 9.04
C ARG A 46 -2.21 -6.57 7.65
N ALA A 47 -2.88 -5.63 6.98
CA ALA A 47 -2.64 -5.21 5.60
C ALA A 47 -1.14 -5.03 5.26
N SER A 48 -0.36 -4.41 6.14
CA SER A 48 1.07 -4.16 5.91
C SER A 48 1.94 -5.41 5.92
N ARG A 49 1.61 -6.41 6.75
CA ARG A 49 2.37 -7.68 6.85
C ARG A 49 1.87 -8.74 5.89
N GLY A 50 0.58 -8.73 5.56
CA GLY A 50 -0.04 -9.63 4.59
C GLY A 50 0.05 -9.15 3.15
N ASN A 51 0.79 -8.10 2.87
CA ASN A 51 0.87 -7.47 1.56
C ASN A 51 1.61 -8.33 0.53
N PHE A 52 1.16 -8.28 -0.72
CA PHE A 52 1.76 -8.99 -1.84
C PHE A 52 3.09 -8.38 -2.31
N GLY A 53 3.31 -7.09 -2.08
CA GLY A 53 4.59 -6.41 -2.35
C GLY A 53 4.74 -5.80 -3.74
N LEU A 54 3.66 -5.50 -4.44
CA LEU A 54 3.72 -4.84 -5.75
C LEU A 54 3.90 -3.33 -5.62
N VAL A 55 4.81 -2.79 -6.41
CA VAL A 55 4.82 -1.40 -6.87
C VAL A 55 4.10 -1.39 -8.20
N TRP A 56 2.81 -0.99 -8.20
CA TRP A 56 1.94 -1.26 -9.33
C TRP A 56 1.20 -0.01 -9.79
N VAL A 57 1.35 0.32 -11.05
CA VAL A 57 0.81 1.53 -11.69
C VAL A 57 -0.25 1.18 -12.73
N GLN A 58 -0.02 0.13 -13.53
CA GLN A 58 -0.95 -0.21 -14.60
C GLN A 58 -2.32 -0.60 -14.03
N GLY A 59 -3.36 0.06 -14.56
CA GLY A 59 -4.73 -0.14 -14.09
C GLY A 59 -5.11 0.67 -12.86
N LYS A 60 -4.20 1.49 -12.33
CA LYS A 60 -4.54 2.43 -11.26
C LYS A 60 -5.11 3.73 -11.83
N GLY A 61 -6.38 4.02 -11.51
CA GLY A 61 -7.02 5.26 -11.91
C GLY A 61 -7.62 5.24 -13.32
N PHE A 62 -8.16 4.12 -13.78
CA PHE A 62 -8.88 4.04 -15.05
C PHE A 62 -10.00 5.08 -15.16
N ASP A 63 -10.76 5.28 -14.08
CA ASP A 63 -11.87 6.22 -14.00
C ASP A 63 -11.51 7.52 -13.24
N ARG A 64 -10.23 7.65 -12.81
CA ARG A 64 -9.75 8.81 -12.03
C ARG A 64 -8.26 9.04 -12.29
N LEU A 65 -7.96 9.87 -13.28
CA LEU A 65 -6.60 10.10 -13.76
C LEU A 65 -5.68 10.72 -12.69
N GLU A 66 -6.22 11.45 -11.71
CA GLU A 66 -5.46 11.96 -10.55
C GLU A 66 -4.80 10.82 -9.78
N TYR A 67 -5.49 9.67 -9.64
CA TYR A 67 -4.89 8.51 -8.99
C TYR A 67 -3.77 7.88 -9.81
N SER A 68 -3.91 7.87 -11.13
CA SER A 68 -2.84 7.44 -12.01
C SER A 68 -1.61 8.35 -11.90
N ARG A 69 -1.80 9.68 -11.93
CA ARG A 69 -0.70 10.64 -11.70
C ARG A 69 -0.03 10.41 -10.35
N TRP A 70 -0.82 10.23 -9.31
CA TRP A 70 -0.33 10.01 -7.95
C TRP A 70 0.49 8.72 -7.82
N THR A 71 0.00 7.59 -8.35
CA THR A 71 0.71 6.30 -8.29
C THR A 71 1.98 6.31 -9.15
N ARG A 72 1.94 6.96 -10.32
CA ARG A 72 3.12 7.16 -11.18
C ARG A 72 4.20 7.99 -10.48
N SER A 73 3.83 9.11 -9.88
CA SER A 73 4.79 9.96 -9.15
C SER A 73 5.47 9.17 -8.01
N SER A 74 4.72 8.31 -7.32
CA SER A 74 5.28 7.44 -6.32
C SER A 74 6.21 6.37 -6.90
N ALA A 75 5.81 5.71 -8.00
CA ALA A 75 6.62 4.69 -8.66
C ALA A 75 7.97 5.26 -9.16
N LEU A 76 7.98 6.49 -9.68
CA LEU A 76 9.20 7.18 -10.09
C LEU A 76 10.11 7.54 -8.90
N ALA A 77 9.55 7.83 -7.73
CA ALA A 77 10.32 8.15 -6.52
C ALA A 77 10.84 6.91 -5.77
N TRP A 78 10.43 5.71 -6.17
CA TRP A 78 10.74 4.48 -5.44
C TRP A 78 12.23 4.15 -5.39
N ALA A 79 12.98 4.37 -6.48
CA ALA A 79 14.42 4.11 -6.51
C ALA A 79 15.15 4.93 -5.45
N GLY A 80 14.83 6.23 -5.34
CA GLY A 80 15.42 7.11 -4.33
C GLY A 80 15.02 6.73 -2.90
N LEU A 81 13.78 6.28 -2.67
CA LEU A 81 13.38 5.78 -1.35
C LEU A 81 14.16 4.50 -0.98
N ALA A 82 14.27 3.55 -1.91
CA ALA A 82 14.95 2.27 -1.67
C ALA A 82 16.45 2.49 -1.38
N GLU A 83 17.11 3.35 -2.16
CA GLU A 83 18.51 3.71 -1.97
C GLU A 83 18.74 4.40 -0.61
N GLY A 84 17.93 5.41 -0.28
CA GLY A 84 18.03 6.12 1.01
C GLY A 84 17.84 5.18 2.20
N LEU A 85 16.85 4.29 2.16
CA LEU A 85 16.62 3.30 3.21
C LEU A 85 17.80 2.33 3.35
N LEU A 86 18.39 1.87 2.25
CA LEU A 86 19.55 1.00 2.27
C LEU A 86 20.74 1.71 2.92
N GLN A 87 21.05 2.93 2.50
CA GLN A 87 22.17 3.72 3.03
C GLN A 87 22.03 4.02 4.52
N GLU A 88 20.83 4.32 4.99
CA GLU A 88 20.54 4.74 6.36
C GLU A 88 20.36 3.57 7.33
N THR A 89 19.97 2.40 6.84
CA THR A 89 19.53 1.30 7.72
C THR A 89 20.22 -0.05 7.45
N ASP A 90 20.99 -0.15 6.38
CA ASP A 90 21.56 -1.42 5.89
C ASP A 90 20.48 -2.50 5.57
N VAL A 91 19.24 -2.06 5.31
CA VAL A 91 18.13 -2.94 4.94
C VAL A 91 17.80 -2.77 3.46
N ASP A 92 18.21 -3.73 2.64
CA ASP A 92 17.82 -3.80 1.23
C ASP A 92 16.36 -4.25 1.11
N VAL A 93 15.48 -3.37 0.65
CA VAL A 93 14.04 -3.66 0.45
C VAL A 93 13.76 -4.55 -0.77
N ARG A 94 14.82 -4.90 -1.53
CA ARG A 94 14.75 -5.73 -2.73
C ARG A 94 13.83 -5.16 -3.81
N LEU A 95 13.95 -3.86 -4.04
CA LEU A 95 13.23 -3.21 -5.13
C LEU A 95 13.70 -3.77 -6.47
N LYS A 96 12.76 -4.24 -7.28
CA LYS A 96 12.94 -4.54 -8.71
C LYS A 96 11.80 -3.89 -9.48
N GLN A 97 12.15 -3.01 -10.42
CA GLN A 97 11.21 -2.34 -11.33
C GLN A 97 11.57 -2.62 -12.81
N PRO A 98 11.54 -3.89 -13.24
CA PRO A 98 11.80 -4.25 -14.63
C PRO A 98 10.57 -4.00 -15.53
N GLY A 99 9.49 -3.52 -14.98
CA GLY A 99 8.16 -3.56 -15.51
C GLY A 99 7.33 -4.71 -14.92
N GLY A 100 6.08 -4.84 -15.38
CA GLY A 100 5.17 -5.88 -14.89
C GLY A 100 4.13 -6.26 -15.94
N PHE A 101 3.55 -7.46 -15.78
CA PHE A 101 2.57 -7.99 -16.71
C PHE A 101 1.22 -8.20 -16.05
N HIS A 102 0.15 -7.79 -16.73
CA HIS A 102 -1.21 -8.18 -16.41
C HIS A 102 -1.68 -9.19 -17.45
N MET A 103 -1.80 -10.45 -17.05
CA MET A 103 -2.18 -11.55 -17.94
C MET A 103 -3.67 -11.52 -18.25
N CYS A 104 -4.02 -11.83 -19.49
CA CYS A 104 -5.39 -12.00 -19.96
C CYS A 104 -5.60 -13.44 -20.42
N PHE A 105 -6.76 -14.02 -20.05
CA PHE A 105 -7.10 -15.42 -20.32
C PHE A 105 -8.18 -15.57 -21.40
N SER A 106 -8.67 -14.45 -21.95
CA SER A 106 -9.58 -14.43 -23.11
C SER A 106 -9.29 -13.22 -23.99
N ASP A 107 -9.68 -13.31 -25.25
CA ASP A 107 -9.58 -12.19 -26.21
C ASP A 107 -10.43 -10.99 -25.75
N GLN A 108 -11.55 -11.25 -25.09
CA GLN A 108 -12.38 -10.20 -24.52
C GLN A 108 -11.62 -9.44 -23.42
N GLU A 109 -11.02 -10.13 -22.45
CA GLU A 109 -10.19 -9.49 -21.39
C GLU A 109 -9.05 -8.67 -22.01
N LEU A 110 -8.41 -9.19 -23.06
CA LEU A 110 -7.30 -8.51 -23.73
C LEU A 110 -7.78 -7.21 -24.40
N ALA A 111 -8.90 -7.27 -25.12
CA ALA A 111 -9.50 -6.12 -25.79
C ALA A 111 -9.98 -5.04 -24.79
N GLU A 112 -10.67 -5.45 -23.73
CA GLU A 112 -11.12 -4.55 -22.66
C GLU A 112 -9.92 -3.88 -21.97
N ARG A 113 -8.86 -4.64 -21.70
CA ARG A 113 -7.63 -4.13 -21.11
C ARG A 113 -6.97 -3.08 -21.99
N GLN A 114 -6.87 -3.36 -23.29
CA GLN A 114 -6.33 -2.42 -24.28
C GLN A 114 -7.14 -1.13 -24.31
N ALA A 115 -8.47 -1.22 -24.39
CA ALA A 115 -9.35 -0.06 -24.43
C ALA A 115 -9.18 0.84 -23.18
N ARG A 116 -9.12 0.24 -22.00
CA ARG A 116 -8.93 0.97 -20.74
C ARG A 116 -7.56 1.66 -20.66
N LEU A 117 -6.48 0.97 -21.05
CA LEU A 117 -5.14 1.56 -21.04
C LEU A 117 -4.96 2.65 -22.12
N ALA A 118 -5.56 2.47 -23.29
CA ALA A 118 -5.60 3.51 -24.33
C ALA A 118 -6.37 4.76 -23.85
N GLY A 119 -7.46 4.58 -23.11
CA GLY A 119 -8.20 5.68 -22.47
C GLY A 119 -7.35 6.44 -21.47
N MET A 120 -6.59 5.74 -20.63
CA MET A 120 -5.64 6.38 -19.69
C MET A 120 -4.54 7.13 -20.44
N GLN A 121 -3.96 6.54 -21.48
CA GLN A 121 -2.93 7.19 -22.29
C GLN A 121 -3.46 8.46 -22.94
N ALA A 122 -4.67 8.42 -23.51
CA ALA A 122 -5.31 9.60 -24.10
C ALA A 122 -5.55 10.72 -23.08
N GLY A 123 -5.96 10.38 -21.87
CA GLY A 123 -6.22 11.35 -20.80
C GLY A 123 -4.97 11.88 -20.08
N LEU A 124 -3.87 11.12 -20.07
CA LEU A 124 -2.62 11.50 -19.42
C LEU A 124 -1.58 12.08 -20.39
N GLY A 125 -1.73 11.82 -21.70
CA GLY A 125 -0.78 12.21 -22.75
C GLY A 125 0.48 11.36 -22.79
N ASP A 126 1.00 10.96 -21.64
CA ASP A 126 2.22 10.15 -21.48
C ASP A 126 1.99 9.00 -20.50
N TYR A 127 1.56 7.88 -21.01
CA TYR A 127 1.37 6.64 -20.22
C TYR A 127 1.91 5.46 -21.01
N PRO A 128 3.16 5.00 -20.73
CA PRO A 128 3.77 3.92 -21.47
C PRO A 128 3.15 2.58 -21.12
N PHE A 129 2.61 1.91 -22.14
CA PHE A 129 2.18 0.52 -22.04
C PHE A 129 2.34 -0.19 -23.39
N GLU A 130 2.44 -1.50 -23.33
CA GLU A 130 2.45 -2.38 -24.51
C GLU A 130 1.35 -3.44 -24.34
N MET A 131 0.67 -3.77 -25.42
CA MET A 131 -0.16 -4.97 -25.51
C MET A 131 0.62 -6.05 -26.23
N LEU A 132 0.68 -7.22 -25.65
CA LEU A 132 1.42 -8.38 -26.14
C LEU A 132 0.42 -9.49 -26.46
N ASP A 133 0.54 -10.05 -27.63
CA ASP A 133 -0.14 -11.31 -27.96
C ASP A 133 0.60 -12.50 -27.31
N GLN A 134 0.08 -13.71 -27.50
CA GLN A 134 0.66 -14.91 -26.90
C GLN A 134 2.09 -15.19 -27.41
N ALA A 135 2.40 -14.88 -28.67
CA ALA A 135 3.72 -15.15 -29.28
C ALA A 135 4.78 -14.21 -28.70
N ASP A 136 4.48 -12.91 -28.64
CA ASP A 136 5.35 -11.89 -28.06
C ASP A 136 5.54 -12.12 -26.55
N LEU A 137 4.47 -12.51 -25.87
CA LEU A 137 4.54 -12.82 -24.44
C LEU A 137 5.43 -14.03 -24.14
N ARG A 138 5.35 -15.09 -24.96
CA ARG A 138 6.23 -16.27 -24.85
C ARG A 138 7.70 -15.95 -25.12
N ALA A 139 7.99 -15.00 -25.97
CA ALA A 139 9.37 -14.56 -26.19
C ALA A 139 9.96 -13.90 -24.95
N ARG A 140 9.16 -13.15 -24.18
CA ARG A 140 9.59 -12.50 -22.92
C ARG A 140 9.49 -13.42 -21.70
N LEU A 141 8.49 -14.30 -21.66
CA LEU A 141 8.18 -15.23 -20.58
C LEU A 141 8.02 -16.67 -21.14
N PRO A 142 9.12 -17.38 -21.43
CA PRO A 142 9.06 -18.69 -22.09
C PRO A 142 8.23 -19.76 -21.35
N GLY A 143 8.10 -19.62 -20.03
CA GLY A 143 7.32 -20.51 -19.19
C GLY A 143 5.82 -20.22 -19.10
N ILE A 144 5.29 -19.26 -19.86
CA ILE A 144 3.86 -18.86 -19.80
C ILE A 144 2.94 -19.99 -20.28
N GLY A 145 1.82 -20.17 -19.59
CA GLY A 145 0.85 -21.23 -19.89
C GLY A 145 0.10 -21.00 -21.20
N PRO A 146 -0.40 -22.09 -21.84
CA PRO A 146 -1.11 -22.03 -23.12
C PRO A 146 -2.46 -21.29 -23.04
N ASN A 147 -3.04 -21.18 -21.85
CA ASN A 147 -4.32 -20.53 -21.62
C ASN A 147 -4.21 -19.00 -21.53
N VAL A 148 -3.02 -18.44 -21.45
CA VAL A 148 -2.80 -16.99 -21.47
C VAL A 148 -2.78 -16.54 -22.93
N VAL A 149 -3.77 -15.76 -23.35
CA VAL A 149 -3.91 -15.28 -24.74
C VAL A 149 -3.06 -14.06 -25.03
N GLY A 150 -2.71 -13.30 -24.00
CA GLY A 150 -1.87 -12.10 -24.10
C GLY A 150 -1.74 -11.39 -22.75
N ALA A 151 -1.13 -10.23 -22.76
CA ALA A 151 -0.92 -9.42 -21.57
C ALA A 151 -0.76 -7.93 -21.91
N SER A 152 -1.02 -7.07 -20.90
CA SER A 152 -0.47 -5.72 -20.93
C SER A 152 0.83 -5.65 -20.11
N TYR A 153 1.77 -4.84 -20.58
CA TYR A 153 3.03 -4.55 -19.91
C TYR A 153 3.20 -3.04 -19.72
N THR A 154 3.77 -2.63 -18.59
CA THR A 154 4.28 -1.27 -18.40
C THR A 154 5.66 -1.32 -17.74
N PRO A 155 6.61 -0.48 -18.15
CA PRO A 155 7.95 -0.43 -17.55
C PRO A 155 7.95 0.20 -16.14
N MET A 156 6.85 0.82 -15.71
CA MET A 156 6.76 1.51 -14.41
C MET A 156 6.48 0.57 -13.24
N ASP A 157 6.00 -0.65 -13.52
CA ASP A 157 5.66 -1.63 -12.49
C ASP A 157 6.89 -2.36 -11.94
N GLY A 158 6.73 -2.86 -10.74
CA GLY A 158 7.77 -3.59 -10.04
C GLY A 158 7.27 -4.27 -8.78
N HIS A 159 8.20 -4.70 -7.96
CA HIS A 159 7.90 -5.28 -6.65
C HIS A 159 9.04 -5.06 -5.65
N VAL A 160 8.70 -5.23 -4.39
CA VAL A 160 9.63 -5.19 -3.24
C VAL A 160 9.35 -6.36 -2.30
N ASN A 161 10.23 -6.56 -1.34
CA ASN A 161 9.91 -7.36 -0.16
C ASN A 161 9.20 -6.46 0.87
N PRO A 162 7.87 -6.60 1.07
CA PRO A 162 7.09 -5.68 1.91
C PRO A 162 7.45 -5.75 3.39
N LEU A 163 7.95 -6.89 3.88
CA LEU A 163 8.39 -7.03 5.26
C LEU A 163 9.74 -6.33 5.49
N LYS A 164 10.66 -6.43 4.52
CA LYS A 164 11.91 -5.66 4.53
C LYS A 164 11.64 -4.16 4.41
N LEU A 165 10.67 -3.77 3.57
CA LEU A 165 10.23 -2.36 3.48
C LEU A 165 9.72 -1.85 4.83
N LEU A 166 8.81 -2.56 5.48
CA LEU A 166 8.28 -2.16 6.78
C LEU A 166 9.40 -2.04 7.81
N ARG A 167 10.32 -3.01 7.86
CA ARG A 167 11.50 -2.98 8.73
C ARG A 167 12.40 -1.78 8.44
N ALA A 168 12.69 -1.51 7.17
CA ALA A 168 13.54 -0.39 6.75
C ALA A 168 12.92 0.97 7.13
N LEU A 169 11.61 1.15 6.91
CA LEU A 169 10.90 2.37 7.30
C LEU A 169 10.93 2.58 8.82
N HIS A 170 10.74 1.53 9.63
CA HIS A 170 10.89 1.61 11.09
C HIS A 170 12.31 1.96 11.51
N ALA A 171 13.32 1.34 10.91
CA ALA A 171 14.71 1.62 11.20
C ALA A 171 15.12 3.03 10.76
N GLY A 172 14.74 3.46 9.56
CA GLY A 172 15.01 4.79 9.02
C GLY A 172 14.35 5.90 9.84
N ALA A 173 13.08 5.72 10.25
CA ALA A 173 12.41 6.69 11.11
C ALA A 173 13.16 6.85 12.46
N ARG A 174 13.60 5.73 13.08
CA ARG A 174 14.41 5.78 14.31
C ARG A 174 15.79 6.38 14.07
N HIS A 175 16.43 6.09 12.96
CA HIS A 175 17.73 6.67 12.58
C HIS A 175 17.66 8.20 12.56
N HIS A 176 16.54 8.75 12.12
CA HIS A 176 16.27 10.19 12.12
C HIS A 176 15.59 10.72 13.40
N GLY A 177 15.58 9.94 14.48
CA GLY A 177 15.15 10.38 15.82
C GLY A 177 13.64 10.25 16.09
N ALA A 178 12.85 9.56 15.25
CA ALA A 178 11.46 9.28 15.57
C ALA A 178 11.36 8.29 16.76
N THR A 179 10.46 8.58 17.69
CA THR A 179 10.07 7.65 18.76
C THR A 179 8.92 6.78 18.28
N ILE A 180 9.05 5.46 18.37
CA ILE A 180 8.03 4.51 17.92
C ILE A 180 7.65 3.63 19.10
N LEU A 181 6.40 3.74 19.54
CA LEU A 181 5.85 3.01 20.67
C LEU A 181 4.83 1.97 20.18
N GLY A 182 5.14 0.71 20.39
CA GLY A 182 4.22 -0.40 20.18
C GLY A 182 3.34 -0.65 21.41
N ARG A 183 2.23 -1.36 21.24
CA ARG A 183 1.22 -1.66 22.26
C ARG A 183 0.56 -0.41 22.84
N MET A 184 0.48 0.64 22.03
CA MET A 184 -0.17 1.91 22.34
C MET A 184 -1.45 2.03 21.51
N SER A 185 -2.52 1.35 21.95
CA SER A 185 -3.84 1.48 21.33
C SER A 185 -4.42 2.85 21.66
N VAL A 186 -4.71 3.64 20.63
CA VAL A 186 -5.33 4.95 20.82
C VAL A 186 -6.83 4.74 21.08
N GLU A 187 -7.30 5.23 22.24
CA GLU A 187 -8.69 5.11 22.68
C GLU A 187 -9.47 6.41 22.41
N ARG A 188 -8.81 7.55 22.63
CA ARG A 188 -9.44 8.86 22.52
C ARG A 188 -8.45 9.91 22.05
N ILE A 189 -8.98 10.88 21.30
CA ILE A 189 -8.27 12.07 20.86
C ILE A 189 -9.04 13.29 21.37
N ASP A 190 -8.42 14.03 22.28
CA ASP A 190 -8.94 15.31 22.72
C ASP A 190 -8.26 16.41 21.89
N SER A 191 -9.00 17.41 21.46
CA SER A 191 -8.47 18.54 20.68
C SER A 191 -8.70 19.88 21.39
N ALA A 192 -7.70 20.71 21.35
CA ALA A 192 -7.75 22.12 21.71
C ALA A 192 -7.09 22.96 20.60
N PRO A 193 -7.32 24.27 20.53
CA PRO A 193 -6.68 25.10 19.52
C PRO A 193 -5.14 24.92 19.50
N GLY A 194 -4.62 24.37 18.40
CA GLY A 194 -3.18 24.13 18.22
C GLY A 194 -2.59 22.93 18.97
N GLU A 195 -3.40 22.10 19.62
CA GLU A 195 -2.91 20.90 20.31
C GLU A 195 -3.90 19.74 20.20
N PHE A 196 -3.37 18.55 19.92
CA PHE A 196 -4.06 17.28 20.06
C PHE A 196 -3.48 16.51 21.22
N ALA A 197 -4.34 15.91 22.04
CA ALA A 197 -3.96 14.99 23.10
C ALA A 197 -4.48 13.60 22.80
N VAL A 198 -3.56 12.70 22.48
CA VAL A 198 -3.84 11.32 22.13
C VAL A 198 -3.73 10.46 23.40
N VAL A 199 -4.84 9.82 23.77
CA VAL A 199 -4.98 9.03 24.99
C VAL A 199 -4.88 7.54 24.65
N THR A 200 -3.98 6.87 25.34
CA THR A 200 -3.79 5.40 25.30
C THR A 200 -3.96 4.85 26.73
N PRO A 201 -4.05 3.53 26.94
CA PRO A 201 -4.11 2.98 28.29
C PRO A 201 -2.94 3.45 29.16
N GLY A 202 -3.26 4.25 30.17
CA GLY A 202 -2.30 4.75 31.15
C GLY A 202 -1.37 5.88 30.72
N GLN A 203 -1.45 6.37 29.48
CA GLN A 203 -0.60 7.43 28.97
C GLN A 203 -1.35 8.44 28.10
N ARG A 204 -0.85 9.68 28.10
CA ARG A 204 -1.35 10.78 27.26
C ARG A 204 -0.17 11.43 26.55
N PHE A 205 -0.32 11.64 25.25
CA PHE A 205 0.68 12.25 24.39
C PHE A 205 0.11 13.49 23.72
N THR A 206 0.92 14.54 23.53
CA THR A 206 0.46 15.79 22.91
C THR A 206 1.31 16.18 21.71
N ALA A 207 0.65 16.78 20.71
CA ALA A 207 1.31 17.37 19.55
C ALA A 207 0.39 18.43 18.91
N PRO A 208 0.97 19.46 18.23
CA PRO A 208 0.18 20.38 17.43
C PRO A 208 -0.36 19.78 16.14
N ARG A 209 0.13 18.62 15.73
CA ARG A 209 -0.31 17.92 14.51
C ARG A 209 -0.49 16.43 14.74
N LEU A 210 -1.52 15.88 14.09
CA LEU A 210 -1.92 14.48 14.20
C LEU A 210 -2.10 13.87 12.82
N VAL A 211 -1.54 12.68 12.59
CA VAL A 211 -1.75 11.89 11.37
C VAL A 211 -2.44 10.58 11.73
N LEU A 212 -3.62 10.37 11.22
CA LEU A 212 -4.36 9.13 11.33
C LEU A 212 -3.98 8.19 10.17
N ALA A 213 -3.17 7.18 10.45
CA ALA A 213 -2.73 6.13 9.53
C ALA A 213 -2.99 4.72 10.11
N ALA A 214 -4.03 4.61 10.94
CA ALA A 214 -4.41 3.43 11.72
C ALA A 214 -5.15 2.35 10.91
N GLY A 215 -5.13 2.43 9.58
CA GLY A 215 -5.82 1.48 8.71
C GLY A 215 -7.32 1.47 8.95
N LEU A 216 -7.91 0.31 9.28
CA LEU A 216 -9.35 0.19 9.57
C LEU A 216 -9.79 0.99 10.81
N GLY A 217 -8.86 1.25 11.74
CA GLY A 217 -9.12 2.10 12.92
C GLY A 217 -9.34 3.57 12.58
N ASN A 218 -8.94 4.02 11.39
CA ASN A 218 -9.17 5.40 10.96
C ASN A 218 -10.66 5.78 10.92
N ARG A 219 -11.57 4.83 10.72
CA ARG A 219 -13.01 5.09 10.73
C ARG A 219 -13.47 5.70 12.06
N ALA A 220 -13.16 5.05 13.16
CA ALA A 220 -13.56 5.51 14.50
C ALA A 220 -12.73 6.70 15.00
N LEU A 221 -11.43 6.73 14.69
CA LEU A 221 -10.56 7.81 15.12
C LEU A 221 -10.79 9.10 14.31
N GLY A 222 -11.15 8.99 13.04
CA GLY A 222 -11.47 10.13 12.18
C GLY A 222 -12.66 10.94 12.69
N GLU A 223 -13.72 10.27 13.16
CA GLU A 223 -14.92 10.91 13.71
C GLU A 223 -14.59 11.84 14.88
N GLN A 224 -13.58 11.52 15.69
CA GLN A 224 -13.16 12.30 16.86
C GLN A 224 -12.48 13.63 16.50
N VAL A 225 -12.05 13.77 15.25
CA VAL A 225 -11.39 14.98 14.73
C VAL A 225 -12.08 15.51 13.46
N GLY A 226 -13.37 15.22 13.29
CA GLY A 226 -14.19 15.75 12.21
C GLY A 226 -13.82 15.27 10.82
N LEU A 227 -13.22 14.08 10.70
CA LEU A 227 -12.85 13.46 9.42
C LEU A 227 -13.77 12.29 9.10
N HIS A 228 -14.38 12.31 7.91
CA HIS A 228 -15.20 11.19 7.43
C HIS A 228 -14.32 10.17 6.71
N VAL A 229 -14.18 8.97 7.29
CA VAL A 229 -13.28 7.91 6.78
C VAL A 229 -14.04 6.57 6.68
N PRO A 230 -14.90 6.38 5.66
CA PRO A 230 -15.77 5.21 5.54
C PRO A 230 -15.02 3.97 5.00
N VAL A 231 -13.89 3.62 5.62
CA VAL A 231 -13.13 2.42 5.25
C VAL A 231 -13.75 1.15 5.81
N ALA A 232 -13.64 0.06 5.05
CA ALA A 232 -14.11 -1.26 5.40
C ALA A 232 -13.04 -2.33 5.09
N PRO A 233 -13.07 -3.48 5.80
CA PRO A 233 -12.17 -4.58 5.51
C PRO A 233 -12.57 -5.31 4.22
N ASN A 234 -11.58 -5.65 3.39
CA ASN A 234 -11.73 -6.57 2.27
C ASN A 234 -10.62 -7.62 2.34
N ARG A 235 -11.00 -8.90 2.47
CA ARG A 235 -10.02 -9.98 2.61
C ARG A 235 -9.34 -10.30 1.28
N GLY A 236 -8.01 -10.40 1.31
CA GLY A 236 -7.21 -10.99 0.24
C GLY A 236 -6.42 -12.16 0.77
N GLN A 237 -6.51 -13.32 0.09
CA GLN A 237 -5.75 -14.50 0.44
C GLN A 237 -4.53 -14.64 -0.47
N VAL A 238 -3.44 -15.13 0.09
CA VAL A 238 -2.15 -15.30 -0.59
C VAL A 238 -1.61 -16.69 -0.28
N LEU A 239 -1.05 -17.34 -1.30
CA LEU A 239 -0.28 -18.57 -1.20
C LEU A 239 1.21 -18.32 -1.39
N VAL A 240 2.04 -19.09 -0.72
CA VAL A 240 3.50 -19.07 -0.87
C VAL A 240 4.00 -20.49 -1.13
N SER A 241 4.80 -20.64 -2.17
CA SER A 241 5.46 -21.90 -2.50
C SER A 241 6.73 -22.14 -1.69
N GLU A 242 7.22 -23.36 -1.72
CA GLU A 242 8.62 -23.65 -1.45
C GLU A 242 9.55 -22.82 -2.37
N ARG A 243 10.83 -22.79 -2.07
CA ARG A 243 11.83 -22.12 -2.92
C ARG A 243 12.06 -22.94 -4.19
N VAL A 244 12.00 -22.25 -5.32
CA VAL A 244 12.27 -22.83 -6.64
C VAL A 244 13.38 -22.04 -7.33
N ARG A 245 13.99 -22.62 -8.36
CA ARG A 245 14.97 -21.91 -9.16
C ARG A 245 14.34 -20.64 -9.74
N PRO A 246 15.08 -19.51 -9.84
CA PRO A 246 14.58 -18.31 -10.48
C PRO A 246 14.11 -18.60 -11.92
N PHE A 247 12.86 -18.19 -12.21
CA PHE A 247 12.26 -18.34 -13.53
C PHE A 247 11.42 -17.11 -13.92
N LEU A 248 11.13 -16.22 -12.98
CA LEU A 248 10.25 -15.08 -13.17
C LEU A 248 10.91 -13.80 -12.65
N ASP A 249 11.48 -13.03 -13.59
CA ASP A 249 12.14 -11.76 -13.29
C ASP A 249 11.16 -10.59 -13.17
N TYR A 250 9.99 -10.73 -13.78
CA TYR A 250 8.94 -9.72 -13.81
C TYR A 250 7.80 -10.09 -12.84
N PRO A 251 7.31 -9.18 -12.01
CA PRO A 251 6.06 -9.43 -11.31
C PRO A 251 4.89 -9.44 -12.30
N THR A 252 3.91 -10.28 -11.99
CA THR A 252 2.57 -10.12 -12.55
C THR A 252 1.63 -9.67 -11.46
N ILE A 253 0.40 -9.27 -11.80
CA ILE A 253 -0.56 -8.86 -10.78
C ILE A 253 -0.90 -9.99 -9.80
N ASN A 254 -0.79 -11.26 -10.23
CA ASN A 254 -1.19 -12.43 -9.45
C ASN A 254 -0.05 -13.38 -9.07
N VAL A 255 1.10 -13.27 -9.71
CA VAL A 255 2.25 -14.15 -9.49
C VAL A 255 3.53 -13.33 -9.44
N ARG A 256 4.32 -13.51 -8.40
CA ARG A 256 5.68 -12.96 -8.36
C ARG A 256 6.64 -13.93 -7.68
N GLN A 257 7.89 -13.93 -8.10
CA GLN A 257 8.96 -14.65 -7.41
C GLN A 257 9.70 -13.70 -6.48
N THR A 258 9.90 -14.15 -5.23
CA THR A 258 10.62 -13.38 -4.21
C THR A 258 12.14 -13.50 -4.40
N ASP A 259 12.89 -12.60 -3.75
CA ASP A 259 14.35 -12.63 -3.74
C ASP A 259 14.91 -13.91 -3.08
N GLU A 260 14.14 -14.55 -2.18
CA GLU A 260 14.50 -15.83 -1.58
C GLU A 260 14.17 -17.05 -2.45
N GLY A 261 13.51 -16.86 -3.59
CA GLY A 261 13.15 -17.92 -4.55
C GLY A 261 11.76 -18.53 -4.38
N SER A 262 11.00 -18.15 -3.36
CA SER A 262 9.60 -18.57 -3.23
C SER A 262 8.71 -17.84 -4.22
N VAL A 263 7.64 -18.48 -4.68
CA VAL A 263 6.62 -17.87 -5.50
C VAL A 263 5.42 -17.50 -4.64
N GLN A 264 4.99 -16.25 -4.73
CA GLN A 264 3.74 -15.79 -4.16
C GLN A 264 2.65 -15.80 -5.23
N LEU A 265 1.52 -16.38 -4.87
CA LEU A 265 0.31 -16.43 -5.68
C LEU A 265 -0.77 -15.62 -4.97
N GLY A 266 -1.36 -14.69 -5.61
CA GLY A 266 -2.42 -13.83 -5.11
C GLY A 266 -3.44 -13.58 -6.20
N ASP A 267 -4.51 -12.95 -5.96
CA ASP A 267 -5.08 -12.73 -4.66
C ASP A 267 -6.59 -12.94 -4.78
N SER A 268 -7.29 -12.83 -3.70
CA SER A 268 -8.76 -12.77 -3.70
C SER A 268 -9.26 -11.41 -3.24
N MET A 269 -10.54 -11.14 -3.46
CA MET A 269 -11.25 -9.97 -2.98
C MET A 269 -12.58 -10.43 -2.39
N GLU A 270 -12.69 -10.33 -1.07
CA GLU A 270 -13.80 -10.94 -0.33
C GLU A 270 -14.35 -9.98 0.72
N GLU A 271 -15.66 -9.76 0.67
CA GLU A 271 -16.41 -8.98 1.66
C GLU A 271 -16.90 -9.89 2.80
N VAL A 272 -16.01 -10.18 3.74
CA VAL A 272 -16.26 -11.12 4.85
C VAL A 272 -16.11 -10.46 6.23
N GLY A 273 -16.20 -9.15 6.28
CA GLY A 273 -15.99 -8.37 7.50
C GLY A 273 -14.57 -8.55 8.05
N PHE A 274 -14.43 -8.66 9.35
CA PHE A 274 -13.13 -8.78 10.04
C PHE A 274 -12.57 -10.22 10.07
N ASN A 275 -13.07 -11.12 9.21
CA ASN A 275 -12.59 -12.48 9.12
C ASN A 275 -11.32 -12.56 8.25
N ASP A 276 -10.15 -12.83 8.84
CA ASP A 276 -8.85 -12.97 8.19
C ASP A 276 -8.42 -14.44 7.96
N LEU A 277 -9.31 -15.40 8.21
CA LEU A 277 -9.04 -16.81 7.98
C LEU A 277 -9.00 -17.12 6.49
N THR A 278 -8.22 -18.15 6.12
CA THR A 278 -8.19 -18.68 4.76
C THR A 278 -9.31 -19.70 4.53
N THR A 279 -9.72 -19.85 3.27
CA THR A 279 -10.73 -20.85 2.84
C THR A 279 -10.19 -21.69 1.69
N THR A 280 -10.39 -22.99 1.74
CA THR A 280 -9.84 -23.97 0.78
C THR A 280 -10.25 -23.65 -0.65
N ASP A 281 -11.50 -23.30 -0.89
CA ASP A 281 -12.02 -23.02 -2.24
C ASP A 281 -11.36 -21.79 -2.88
N VAL A 282 -11.09 -20.74 -2.08
CA VAL A 282 -10.40 -19.56 -2.57
C VAL A 282 -8.93 -19.85 -2.84
N LEU A 283 -8.26 -20.58 -1.93
CA LEU A 283 -6.87 -20.99 -2.13
C LEU A 283 -6.72 -21.88 -3.37
N ALA A 284 -7.68 -22.81 -3.61
CA ALA A 284 -7.68 -23.65 -4.81
C ALA A 284 -7.80 -22.82 -6.09
N ARG A 285 -8.67 -21.81 -6.13
CA ARG A 285 -8.79 -20.89 -7.30
C ARG A 285 -7.51 -20.08 -7.54
N ILE A 286 -6.88 -19.59 -6.48
CA ILE A 286 -5.60 -18.85 -6.58
C ILE A 286 -4.51 -19.78 -7.12
N ALA A 287 -4.40 -21.02 -6.60
CA ALA A 287 -3.42 -21.99 -7.07
C ALA A 287 -3.66 -22.37 -8.54
N GLN A 288 -4.91 -22.63 -8.92
CA GLN A 288 -5.28 -22.97 -10.30
C GLN A 288 -4.94 -21.82 -11.27
N ARG A 289 -5.21 -20.55 -10.90
CA ARG A 289 -4.82 -19.40 -11.70
C ARG A 289 -3.29 -19.31 -11.85
N GLY A 290 -2.56 -19.56 -10.77
CA GLY A 290 -1.09 -19.62 -10.80
C GLY A 290 -0.56 -20.67 -11.76
N VAL A 291 -1.10 -21.90 -11.70
CA VAL A 291 -0.74 -23.01 -12.62
C VAL A 291 -1.16 -22.69 -14.06
N SER A 292 -2.32 -22.07 -14.28
CA SER A 292 -2.76 -21.65 -15.62
C SER A 292 -1.83 -20.58 -16.20
N THR A 293 -1.26 -19.72 -15.34
CA THR A 293 -0.29 -18.70 -15.76
C THR A 293 1.09 -19.32 -16.02
N PHE A 294 1.58 -20.16 -15.11
CA PHE A 294 2.88 -20.82 -15.19
C PHE A 294 2.73 -22.32 -14.85
N PRO A 295 2.61 -23.20 -15.84
CA PRO A 295 2.37 -24.62 -15.64
C PRO A 295 3.39 -25.33 -14.74
N LEU A 296 4.62 -24.84 -14.68
CA LEU A 296 5.65 -25.38 -13.78
C LEU A 296 5.24 -25.36 -12.30
N LEU A 297 4.28 -24.51 -11.92
CA LEU A 297 3.80 -24.40 -10.54
C LEU A 297 2.90 -25.58 -10.12
N ALA A 298 2.49 -26.44 -11.05
CA ALA A 298 1.72 -27.65 -10.74
C ALA A 298 2.48 -28.63 -9.83
N ASP A 299 3.81 -28.68 -9.97
CA ASP A 299 4.69 -29.60 -9.23
C ASP A 299 5.35 -28.94 -8.01
N VAL A 300 4.98 -27.69 -7.69
CA VAL A 300 5.58 -26.91 -6.60
C VAL A 300 4.73 -27.01 -5.34
N ARG A 301 5.36 -27.30 -4.21
CA ARG A 301 4.66 -27.40 -2.92
C ARG A 301 4.30 -26.03 -2.38
N LEU A 302 3.08 -25.90 -1.85
CA LEU A 302 2.66 -24.76 -1.09
C LEU A 302 3.07 -24.94 0.38
N VAL A 303 3.79 -23.97 0.93
CA VAL A 303 4.33 -24.05 2.29
C VAL A 303 3.62 -23.12 3.27
N ARG A 304 2.89 -22.12 2.76
CA ARG A 304 2.18 -21.15 3.58
C ARG A 304 0.98 -20.54 2.84
N ALA A 305 -0.06 -20.21 3.61
CA ALA A 305 -1.17 -19.39 3.17
C ALA A 305 -1.57 -18.42 4.29
N TRP A 306 -2.11 -17.28 3.92
CA TRP A 306 -2.74 -16.35 4.88
C TRP A 306 -3.84 -15.53 4.21
N GLY A 307 -4.77 -15.02 5.02
CA GLY A 307 -5.67 -13.95 4.66
C GLY A 307 -5.20 -12.64 5.31
N ALA A 308 -5.40 -11.53 4.63
CA ALA A 308 -5.15 -10.21 5.18
C ALA A 308 -6.27 -9.26 4.81
N LEU A 309 -6.64 -8.38 5.76
CA LEU A 309 -7.72 -7.43 5.57
C LEU A 309 -7.16 -6.14 4.96
N ARG A 310 -7.50 -5.88 3.69
CA ARG A 310 -7.23 -4.60 3.05
C ARG A 310 -8.09 -3.51 3.68
N VAL A 311 -7.56 -2.30 3.66
CA VAL A 311 -8.28 -1.09 4.08
C VAL A 311 -8.89 -0.48 2.81
N MET A 312 -10.18 -0.75 2.58
CA MET A 312 -10.86 -0.32 1.36
C MET A 312 -11.81 0.84 1.65
N SER A 313 -11.72 1.90 0.86
CA SER A 313 -12.73 2.94 0.74
C SER A 313 -13.87 2.47 -0.18
N PRO A 314 -15.07 3.10 -0.17
CA PRO A 314 -16.19 2.66 -1.01
C PRO A 314 -15.89 2.68 -2.51
N ASP A 315 -15.02 3.57 -2.98
CA ASP A 315 -14.60 3.70 -4.37
C ASP A 315 -13.23 3.06 -4.68
N GLY A 316 -12.58 2.46 -3.68
CA GLY A 316 -11.23 1.86 -3.82
C GLY A 316 -10.08 2.86 -3.88
N TYR A 317 -10.34 4.17 -3.94
CA TYR A 317 -9.30 5.21 -3.97
C TYR A 317 -8.86 5.62 -2.56
N PRO A 318 -7.67 6.23 -2.42
CA PRO A 318 -7.19 6.74 -1.13
C PRO A 318 -8.13 7.76 -0.49
N ILE A 319 -7.97 7.96 0.81
CA ILE A 319 -8.52 9.13 1.51
C ILE A 319 -7.34 9.90 2.09
N TYR A 320 -7.17 11.15 1.63
CA TYR A 320 -6.18 12.10 2.09
C TYR A 320 -6.89 13.41 2.39
N GLN A 321 -6.83 13.84 3.64
CA GLN A 321 -7.55 15.05 4.05
C GLN A 321 -6.95 15.64 5.31
N GLU A 322 -6.92 16.96 5.40
CA GLU A 322 -6.79 17.69 6.64
C GLU A 322 -8.20 18.07 7.14
N SER A 323 -8.44 17.96 8.43
CA SER A 323 -9.73 18.32 9.02
C SER A 323 -9.96 19.85 8.98
N ALA A 324 -11.09 20.24 8.43
CA ALA A 324 -11.50 21.65 8.44
C ALA A 324 -11.93 22.11 9.85
N SER A 325 -12.51 21.24 10.66
CA SER A 325 -12.94 21.55 12.03
C SER A 325 -11.84 21.43 13.08
N HIS A 326 -10.78 20.66 12.79
CA HIS A 326 -9.64 20.43 13.66
C HIS A 326 -8.33 20.58 12.87
N PRO A 327 -7.96 21.83 12.49
CA PRO A 327 -6.76 22.09 11.70
C PRO A 327 -5.50 21.50 12.33
N GLY A 328 -4.69 20.81 11.53
CA GLY A 328 -3.55 20.05 11.98
C GLY A 328 -3.83 18.55 12.20
N ALA A 329 -5.09 18.10 12.10
CA ALA A 329 -5.44 16.68 12.07
C ALA A 329 -5.56 16.19 10.61
N PHE A 330 -4.79 15.18 10.25
CA PHE A 330 -4.73 14.60 8.90
C PHE A 330 -5.18 13.13 8.93
N VAL A 331 -5.85 12.70 7.87
CA VAL A 331 -6.01 11.27 7.57
C VAL A 331 -5.20 10.91 6.34
N VAL A 332 -4.48 9.81 6.42
CA VAL A 332 -3.70 9.22 5.33
C VAL A 332 -4.01 7.73 5.28
N THR A 333 -4.84 7.33 4.32
CA THR A 333 -5.24 5.91 4.20
C THR A 333 -5.40 5.49 2.75
N CYS A 334 -4.98 4.28 2.44
CA CYS A 334 -5.11 3.65 1.12
C CYS A 334 -4.92 2.14 1.22
N HIS A 335 -5.40 1.39 0.21
CA HIS A 335 -5.07 -0.02 0.09
C HIS A 335 -3.70 -0.27 -0.60
N SER A 336 -3.20 0.69 -1.37
CA SER A 336 -1.95 0.59 -2.15
C SER A 336 -0.71 1.08 -1.40
N GLY A 337 -0.60 0.78 -0.09
CA GLY A 337 0.45 1.31 0.78
C GLY A 337 1.90 1.02 0.34
N VAL A 338 2.16 -0.09 -0.38
CA VAL A 338 3.48 -0.37 -0.98
C VAL A 338 3.73 0.57 -2.15
N THR A 339 2.85 0.60 -3.14
CA THR A 339 3.02 1.48 -4.32
C THR A 339 3.23 2.93 -3.91
N LEU A 340 2.47 3.41 -2.91
CA LEU A 340 2.45 4.81 -2.48
C LEU A 340 3.45 5.16 -1.38
N ALA A 341 4.28 4.23 -0.92
CA ALA A 341 5.23 4.47 0.18
C ALA A 341 6.19 5.64 -0.12
N ALA A 342 6.70 5.73 -1.34
CA ALA A 342 7.60 6.81 -1.72
C ALA A 342 6.90 8.19 -1.71
N ALA A 343 5.67 8.28 -2.24
CA ALA A 343 4.89 9.51 -2.21
C ALA A 343 4.50 9.90 -0.78
N HIS A 344 4.17 8.94 0.09
CA HIS A 344 3.91 9.23 1.49
C HIS A 344 5.12 9.84 2.20
N ALA A 345 6.32 9.32 1.96
CA ALA A 345 7.55 9.84 2.56
C ALA A 345 7.96 11.20 1.99
N THR A 346 7.77 11.43 0.67
CA THR A 346 8.36 12.59 -0.02
C THR A 346 7.37 13.72 -0.32
N ARG A 347 6.06 13.47 -0.29
CA ARG A 347 5.03 14.45 -0.63
C ARG A 347 3.97 14.64 0.46
N ILE A 348 3.52 13.56 1.14
CA ILE A 348 2.60 13.68 2.27
C ILE A 348 3.30 14.26 3.50
N ALA A 349 4.51 13.79 3.83
CA ALA A 349 5.24 14.30 4.99
C ALA A 349 5.49 15.83 4.92
N PRO A 350 5.92 16.43 3.80
CA PRO A 350 6.00 17.88 3.64
C PRO A 350 4.66 18.59 3.86
N TRP A 351 3.54 18.06 3.32
CA TRP A 351 2.21 18.63 3.53
C TRP A 351 1.85 18.64 5.03
N VAL A 352 2.01 17.51 5.71
CA VAL A 352 1.77 17.40 7.17
C VAL A 352 2.61 18.40 7.96
N ARG A 353 3.82 18.77 7.50
CA ARG A 353 4.66 19.78 8.15
C ARG A 353 4.18 21.21 7.98
N GLY A 354 3.17 21.46 7.14
CA GLY A 354 2.62 22.77 6.82
C GLY A 354 2.99 23.27 5.43
N GLY A 355 3.50 22.40 4.57
CA GLY A 355 3.60 22.67 3.14
C GLY A 355 2.25 22.63 2.44
N GLU A 356 2.25 22.92 1.15
CA GLU A 356 1.05 22.84 0.33
C GLU A 356 0.58 21.38 0.13
N GLN A 357 -0.73 21.20 0.08
CA GLN A 357 -1.32 19.92 -0.32
C GLN A 357 -0.97 19.63 -1.78
N PRO A 358 -0.44 18.43 -2.11
CA PRO A 358 -0.29 18.05 -3.51
C PRO A 358 -1.62 18.14 -4.27
N GLU A 359 -1.59 18.78 -5.44
CA GLU A 359 -2.80 19.11 -6.22
C GLU A 359 -3.65 17.86 -6.51
N GLU A 360 -2.99 16.74 -6.82
CA GLU A 360 -3.66 15.48 -7.14
C GLU A 360 -4.49 14.93 -5.97
N LEU A 361 -4.26 15.39 -4.74
CA LEU A 361 -4.95 14.88 -3.55
C LEU A 361 -6.29 15.55 -3.27
N ALA A 362 -6.59 16.67 -3.87
CA ALA A 362 -7.82 17.43 -3.60
C ALA A 362 -9.09 16.58 -3.85
N VAL A 363 -9.04 15.68 -4.83
CA VAL A 363 -10.18 14.79 -5.18
C VAL A 363 -10.33 13.59 -4.23
N PHE A 364 -9.39 13.37 -3.31
CA PHE A 364 -9.37 12.22 -2.41
C PHE A 364 -9.81 12.57 -0.98
N ALA A 365 -10.48 13.70 -0.77
CA ALA A 365 -11.09 14.03 0.51
C ALA A 365 -12.23 13.06 0.87
N GLY A 366 -12.42 12.77 2.16
CA GLY A 366 -13.46 11.84 2.63
C GLY A 366 -14.88 12.37 2.45
N GLU A 367 -15.04 13.70 2.35
CA GLU A 367 -16.33 14.35 2.09
C GLU A 367 -16.98 13.92 0.77
N ARG A 368 -16.21 13.44 -0.22
CA ARG A 368 -16.77 12.88 -1.47
C ARG A 368 -17.79 11.77 -1.24
N PHE A 369 -17.73 11.10 -0.10
CA PHE A 369 -18.70 10.06 0.27
C PHE A 369 -19.96 10.56 0.98
N LEU A 370 -20.05 11.85 1.24
CA LEU A 370 -21.24 12.47 1.86
C LEU A 370 -22.27 12.90 0.81
N THR A 371 -21.94 12.88 -0.48
CA THR A 371 -22.78 13.38 -1.59
C THR A 371 -23.89 12.40 -2.00
N GLY A 372 -23.95 11.19 -1.44
CA GLY A 372 -24.98 10.19 -1.76
C GLY A 372 -24.78 9.47 -3.10
N GLU A 373 -23.66 9.68 -3.77
CA GLU A 373 -23.32 8.93 -4.99
C GLU A 373 -23.07 7.45 -4.67
N VAL A 374 -23.61 6.58 -5.50
CA VAL A 374 -23.34 5.13 -5.44
C VAL A 374 -22.00 4.89 -6.16
N PHE A 375 -20.98 4.53 -5.41
CA PHE A 375 -19.67 4.20 -5.98
C PHE A 375 -19.63 2.74 -6.41
N SER A 376 -19.32 2.50 -7.69
CA SER A 376 -18.90 1.17 -8.14
C SER A 376 -17.41 1.01 -7.79
N HIS A 377 -17.03 -0.14 -7.22
CA HIS A 377 -15.62 -0.43 -6.95
C HIS A 377 -14.81 -0.39 -8.24
N ALA A 378 -13.88 0.55 -8.35
CA ALA A 378 -12.90 0.62 -9.45
C ALA A 378 -11.86 -0.51 -9.26
N HIS A 379 -11.99 -1.59 -10.02
CA HIS A 379 -11.02 -2.68 -10.10
C HIS A 379 -10.57 -2.94 -11.53
#